data_6b2d181fbffb69a6bf1f0d7ee0c82652
#
_entry.id   6b2d181fbffb69a6bf1f0d7ee0c82652
#
_cell.length_a   1.000
_cell.length_b   1.000
_cell.length_c   1.000
_cell.angle_alpha   90.00
_cell.angle_beta   90.00
_cell.angle_gamma   90.00
#
_symmetry.space_group_name_H-M   'P 1'
#
loop_
_entity.id
_entity.type
_entity.pdbx_description
1 polymer ?
#
loop_
_entity_poly.entity_id
_entity_poly.type
_entity_poly.pdbx_seq_one_letter_code
_entity_poly.pdbx_strand_id
1 'polypeptide(L)'
;MEEQQYKLLDGKAVSAQMKQEMAEEVARIKAAGGKIPHLAAILVGHDGGSETYVASKVKTCNEIGFKSSLIRYEADVTEEELLRKVDELNNDPDVDGFIVQLPLPKHISEQKIIEAIDYRKDVDGFHPINVGRMSIGLPCFVSATPAGILELLRRYEIPTRGKHCVVLGRSNIVGKPMATLMMQKAYPGDCTVTVCHSRSENLKEMCQSADIIIVALGV
;
A
#
# COMPACT_ATOMS: atom_id res chain seq x y z
N MET A 1 -3.45 41.22 -7.90
CA MET A 1 -3.40 39.95 -7.13
C MET A 1 -2.94 38.92 -8.14
N GLU A 2 -1.69 38.48 -8.05
CA GLU A 2 -1.21 37.37 -8.88
C GLU A 2 -1.99 36.13 -8.47
N GLU A 3 -2.71 35.49 -9.41
CA GLU A 3 -3.27 34.18 -9.21
C GLU A 3 -2.11 33.22 -8.89
N GLN A 4 -2.06 32.75 -7.66
CA GLN A 4 -1.09 31.76 -7.23
C GLN A 4 -1.40 30.48 -7.97
N GLN A 5 -0.70 30.24 -9.07
CA GLN A 5 -0.90 29.10 -9.96
C GLN A 5 -0.37 27.84 -9.24
N TYR A 6 -1.26 27.11 -8.56
CA TYR A 6 -0.93 25.82 -7.97
C TYR A 6 -0.81 24.75 -9.06
N LYS A 7 0.09 23.80 -8.85
CA LYS A 7 0.22 22.60 -9.69
C LYS A 7 -0.49 21.42 -9.00
N LEU A 8 -1.52 20.89 -9.64
CA LEU A 8 -2.20 19.69 -9.15
C LEU A 8 -1.33 18.45 -9.40
N LEU A 9 -1.10 17.66 -8.36
CA LEU A 9 -0.55 16.30 -8.48
C LEU A 9 -1.73 15.34 -8.70
N ASP A 10 -2.07 15.08 -9.96
CA ASP A 10 -3.25 14.29 -10.34
C ASP A 10 -3.00 12.79 -10.20
N GLY A 11 -3.41 12.23 -9.06
CA GLY A 11 -3.29 10.80 -8.76
C GLY A 11 -4.12 9.92 -9.71
N LYS A 12 -5.23 10.41 -10.27
CA LYS A 12 -6.05 9.66 -11.22
C LYS A 12 -5.31 9.50 -12.55
N ALA A 13 -4.69 10.56 -13.05
CA ALA A 13 -3.90 10.52 -14.28
C ALA A 13 -2.70 9.59 -14.11
N VAL A 14 -1.96 9.70 -12.99
CA VAL A 14 -0.82 8.81 -12.70
C VAL A 14 -1.27 7.36 -12.60
N SER A 15 -2.37 7.06 -11.90
CA SER A 15 -2.90 5.70 -11.81
C SER A 15 -3.29 5.12 -13.17
N ALA A 16 -3.89 5.92 -14.05
CA ALA A 16 -4.24 5.48 -15.41
C ALA A 16 -2.98 5.14 -16.22
N GLN A 17 -1.96 5.97 -16.16
CA GLN A 17 -0.67 5.72 -16.82
C GLN A 17 0.01 4.46 -16.28
N MET A 18 0.08 4.29 -14.95
CA MET A 18 0.65 3.08 -14.33
C MET A 18 -0.08 1.81 -14.77
N LYS A 19 -1.41 1.84 -14.84
CA LYS A 19 -2.19 0.69 -15.31
C LYS A 19 -1.85 0.33 -16.76
N GLN A 20 -1.68 1.33 -17.62
CA GLN A 20 -1.26 1.09 -18.99
C GLN A 20 0.14 0.46 -19.06
N GLU A 21 1.11 1.02 -18.34
CA GLU A 21 2.48 0.48 -18.27
C GLU A 21 2.50 -0.97 -17.77
N MET A 22 1.71 -1.27 -16.73
CA MET A 22 1.57 -2.65 -16.23
C MET A 22 0.91 -3.58 -17.25
N ALA A 23 -0.12 -3.13 -17.96
CA ALA A 23 -0.78 -3.95 -19.00
C ALA A 23 0.16 -4.27 -20.15
N GLU A 24 0.98 -3.31 -20.58
CA GLU A 24 2.01 -3.51 -21.61
C GLU A 24 3.06 -4.53 -21.15
N GLU A 25 3.52 -4.44 -19.89
CA GLU A 25 4.47 -5.40 -19.31
C GLU A 25 3.88 -6.81 -19.23
N VAL A 26 2.63 -6.94 -18.79
CA VAL A 26 1.94 -8.25 -18.73
C VAL A 26 1.79 -8.85 -20.12
N ALA A 27 1.44 -8.03 -21.12
CA ALA A 27 1.37 -8.49 -22.51
C ALA A 27 2.73 -8.98 -23.02
N ARG A 28 3.82 -8.31 -22.66
CA ARG A 28 5.19 -8.73 -22.97
C ARG A 28 5.56 -10.05 -22.32
N ILE A 29 5.26 -10.21 -21.03
CA ILE A 29 5.49 -11.47 -20.28
C ILE A 29 4.73 -12.62 -20.96
N LYS A 30 3.45 -12.40 -21.28
CA LYS A 30 2.60 -13.39 -21.94
C LYS A 30 3.13 -13.77 -23.33
N ALA A 31 3.55 -12.81 -24.12
CA ALA A 31 4.11 -13.05 -25.45
C ALA A 31 5.42 -13.86 -25.39
N ALA A 32 6.21 -13.68 -24.33
CA ALA A 32 7.42 -14.45 -24.07
C ALA A 32 7.17 -15.86 -23.46
N GLY A 33 5.90 -16.26 -23.28
CA GLY A 33 5.55 -17.53 -22.63
C GLY A 33 5.78 -17.56 -21.11
N GLY A 34 5.96 -16.38 -20.48
CA GLY A 34 6.15 -16.26 -19.04
C GLY A 34 4.87 -16.46 -18.24
N LYS A 35 5.02 -16.71 -16.94
CA LYS A 35 3.89 -16.85 -16.02
C LYS A 35 3.18 -15.50 -15.84
N ILE A 36 1.86 -15.47 -16.03
CA ILE A 36 1.04 -14.31 -15.76
C ILE A 36 0.93 -14.12 -14.23
N PRO A 37 1.21 -12.91 -13.71
CA PRO A 37 1.08 -12.65 -12.28
C PRO A 37 -0.33 -12.94 -11.76
N HIS A 38 -0.41 -13.59 -10.60
CA HIS A 38 -1.66 -13.99 -9.97
C HIS A 38 -1.80 -13.37 -8.57
N LEU A 39 -2.78 -12.48 -8.42
CA LEU A 39 -3.16 -11.89 -7.16
C LEU A 39 -4.40 -12.60 -6.60
N ALA A 40 -4.32 -13.14 -5.38
CA ALA A 40 -5.49 -13.59 -4.65
C ALA A 40 -5.91 -12.55 -3.60
N ALA A 41 -7.21 -12.49 -3.30
CA ALA A 41 -7.76 -11.64 -2.25
C ALA A 41 -8.72 -12.43 -1.39
N ILE A 42 -8.57 -12.35 -0.07
CA ILE A 42 -9.52 -12.89 0.90
C ILE A 42 -10.35 -11.73 1.45
N LEU A 43 -11.66 -11.89 1.44
CA LEU A 43 -12.64 -10.98 2.01
C LEU A 43 -13.48 -11.74 3.04
N VAL A 44 -13.57 -11.19 4.26
CA VAL A 44 -14.36 -11.77 5.35
C VAL A 44 -15.50 -10.83 5.72
N GLY A 45 -16.73 -11.34 5.70
CA GLY A 45 -17.94 -10.57 6.00
C GLY A 45 -18.35 -9.63 4.86
N HIS A 46 -19.24 -8.69 5.19
CA HIS A 46 -19.93 -7.79 4.25
C HIS A 46 -19.73 -6.30 4.56
N ASP A 47 -18.51 -5.91 4.98
CA ASP A 47 -18.21 -4.49 5.10
C ASP A 47 -18.19 -3.80 3.74
N GLY A 48 -19.06 -2.82 3.53
CA GLY A 48 -19.26 -2.18 2.22
C GLY A 48 -18.02 -1.44 1.71
N GLY A 49 -17.18 -0.92 2.60
CA GLY A 49 -15.89 -0.33 2.24
C GLY A 49 -14.94 -1.39 1.70
N SER A 50 -14.78 -2.49 2.42
CA SER A 50 -13.95 -3.63 2.04
C SER A 50 -14.41 -4.27 0.73
N GLU A 51 -15.71 -4.45 0.54
CA GLU A 51 -16.28 -4.97 -0.73
C GLU A 51 -15.93 -4.07 -1.92
N THR A 52 -16.08 -2.76 -1.78
CA THR A 52 -15.74 -1.78 -2.82
C THR A 52 -14.24 -1.82 -3.17
N TYR A 53 -13.37 -1.88 -2.17
CA TYR A 53 -11.92 -1.97 -2.38
C TYR A 53 -11.52 -3.25 -3.10
N VAL A 54 -12.04 -4.40 -2.66
CA VAL A 54 -11.73 -5.69 -3.28
C VAL A 54 -12.27 -5.75 -4.71
N ALA A 55 -13.49 -5.28 -4.95
CA ALA A 55 -14.05 -5.21 -6.30
C ALA A 55 -13.19 -4.34 -7.24
N SER A 56 -12.69 -3.20 -6.75
CA SER A 56 -11.77 -2.34 -7.49
C SER A 56 -10.43 -3.03 -7.80
N LYS A 57 -9.87 -3.77 -6.84
CA LYS A 57 -8.63 -4.55 -7.03
C LYS A 57 -8.82 -5.62 -8.11
N VAL A 58 -9.87 -6.43 -8.02
CA VAL A 58 -10.21 -7.47 -9.00
C VAL A 58 -10.42 -6.86 -10.40
N LYS A 59 -11.18 -5.78 -10.49
CA LYS A 59 -11.39 -5.05 -11.75
C LYS A 59 -10.07 -4.59 -12.34
N THR A 60 -9.20 -3.98 -11.53
CA THR A 60 -7.88 -3.50 -11.99
C THR A 60 -6.99 -4.67 -12.44
N CYS A 61 -6.96 -5.80 -11.72
CA CYS A 61 -6.24 -6.99 -12.17
C CYS A 61 -6.69 -7.44 -13.56
N ASN A 62 -8.00 -7.49 -13.80
CA ASN A 62 -8.56 -7.85 -15.10
C ASN A 62 -8.18 -6.83 -16.20
N GLU A 63 -8.23 -5.53 -15.90
CA GLU A 63 -7.85 -4.45 -16.84
C GLU A 63 -6.38 -4.56 -17.27
N ILE A 64 -5.47 -4.88 -16.36
CA ILE A 64 -4.03 -4.99 -16.63
C ILE A 64 -3.59 -6.38 -17.09
N GLY A 65 -4.50 -7.36 -17.11
CA GLY A 65 -4.24 -8.73 -17.60
C GLY A 65 -3.66 -9.68 -16.55
N PHE A 66 -3.71 -9.34 -15.27
CA PHE A 66 -3.35 -10.26 -14.17
C PHE A 66 -4.41 -11.35 -14.02
N LYS A 67 -3.98 -12.54 -13.58
CA LYS A 67 -4.87 -13.51 -12.99
C LYS A 67 -5.32 -13.03 -11.60
N SER A 68 -6.59 -13.19 -11.28
CA SER A 68 -7.15 -12.75 -10.00
C SER A 68 -8.08 -13.81 -9.42
N SER A 69 -7.94 -14.10 -8.13
CA SER A 69 -8.84 -14.98 -7.37
C SER A 69 -9.42 -14.24 -6.19
N LEU A 70 -10.74 -14.31 -6.03
CA LEU A 70 -11.43 -13.75 -4.87
C LEU A 70 -12.02 -14.87 -4.04
N ILE A 71 -11.60 -14.95 -2.78
CA ILE A 71 -12.06 -15.92 -1.78
C ILE A 71 -12.91 -15.17 -0.78
N ARG A 72 -14.16 -15.59 -0.63
CA ARG A 72 -15.11 -14.96 0.29
C ARG A 72 -15.42 -15.90 1.45
N TYR A 73 -15.48 -15.33 2.62
CA TYR A 73 -15.95 -15.97 3.84
C TYR A 73 -17.05 -15.13 4.50
N GLU A 74 -17.98 -15.82 5.16
CA GLU A 74 -18.95 -15.16 6.02
C GLU A 74 -18.28 -14.61 7.28
N ALA A 75 -18.98 -13.69 7.96
CA ALA A 75 -18.41 -12.99 9.12
C ALA A 75 -18.14 -13.91 10.32
N ASP A 76 -18.71 -15.10 10.36
CA ASP A 76 -18.55 -16.11 11.42
C ASP A 76 -17.44 -17.13 11.18
N VAL A 77 -16.68 -17.00 10.07
CA VAL A 77 -15.53 -17.85 9.80
C VAL A 77 -14.58 -17.87 11.00
N THR A 78 -14.06 -19.03 11.34
CA THR A 78 -13.12 -19.15 12.46
C THR A 78 -11.72 -18.67 12.09
N GLU A 79 -10.96 -18.16 13.07
CA GLU A 79 -9.54 -17.79 12.88
C GLU A 79 -8.73 -18.97 12.35
N GLU A 80 -9.00 -20.19 12.84
CA GLU A 80 -8.32 -21.41 12.41
C GLU A 80 -8.58 -21.73 10.92
N GLU A 81 -9.82 -21.59 10.48
CA GLU A 81 -10.17 -21.82 9.08
C GLU A 81 -9.51 -20.78 8.16
N LEU A 82 -9.48 -19.52 8.58
CA LEU A 82 -8.81 -18.46 7.83
C LEU A 82 -7.29 -18.70 7.77
N LEU A 83 -6.66 -19.13 8.87
CA LEU A 83 -5.23 -19.48 8.91
C LEU A 83 -4.91 -20.66 7.98
N ARG A 84 -5.78 -21.67 7.91
CA ARG A 84 -5.60 -22.77 6.94
C ARG A 84 -5.61 -22.28 5.50
N LYS A 85 -6.53 -21.35 5.17
CA LYS A 85 -6.56 -20.76 3.83
C LYS A 85 -5.33 -19.92 3.53
N VAL A 86 -4.81 -19.20 4.51
CA VAL A 86 -3.53 -18.44 4.38
C VAL A 86 -2.39 -19.44 4.09
N ASP A 87 -2.32 -20.55 4.80
CA ASP A 87 -1.29 -21.58 4.56
C ASP A 87 -1.42 -22.20 3.17
N GLU A 88 -2.64 -22.52 2.71
CA GLU A 88 -2.89 -23.00 1.35
C GLU A 88 -2.34 -22.02 0.29
N LEU A 89 -2.63 -20.71 0.43
CA LEU A 89 -2.15 -19.69 -0.51
C LEU A 89 -0.65 -19.47 -0.44
N ASN A 90 -0.05 -19.58 0.76
CA ASN A 90 1.40 -19.56 0.91
C ASN A 90 2.07 -20.66 0.10
N ASN A 91 1.48 -21.86 0.08
CA ASN A 91 2.03 -23.03 -0.58
C ASN A 91 1.58 -23.20 -2.05
N ASP A 92 0.65 -22.38 -2.54
CA ASP A 92 0.19 -22.43 -3.93
C ASP A 92 1.23 -21.75 -4.86
N PRO A 93 1.90 -22.51 -5.75
CA PRO A 93 2.88 -21.95 -6.68
C PRO A 93 2.26 -21.07 -7.78
N ASP A 94 0.95 -21.20 -7.99
CA ASP A 94 0.24 -20.35 -8.97
C ASP A 94 -0.04 -18.94 -8.42
N VAL A 95 -0.14 -18.77 -7.11
CA VAL A 95 -0.37 -17.47 -6.46
C VAL A 95 0.95 -16.77 -6.18
N ASP A 96 1.18 -15.61 -6.81
CA ASP A 96 2.39 -14.80 -6.63
C ASP A 96 2.32 -13.87 -5.42
N GLY A 97 1.12 -13.45 -5.06
CA GLY A 97 0.86 -12.65 -3.87
C GLY A 97 -0.61 -12.64 -3.52
N PHE A 98 -0.90 -12.34 -2.26
CA PHE A 98 -2.29 -12.23 -1.84
C PHE A 98 -2.47 -11.21 -0.71
N ILE A 99 -3.71 -10.81 -0.53
CA ILE A 99 -4.15 -9.90 0.52
C ILE A 99 -5.25 -10.55 1.35
N VAL A 100 -5.27 -10.24 2.63
CA VAL A 100 -6.43 -10.43 3.49
C VAL A 100 -7.00 -9.06 3.81
N GLN A 101 -8.14 -8.74 3.23
CA GLN A 101 -8.72 -7.40 3.34
C GLN A 101 -9.10 -7.08 4.77
N LEU A 102 -8.54 -5.99 5.30
CA LEU A 102 -8.86 -5.47 6.63
C LEU A 102 -10.00 -4.43 6.54
N PRO A 103 -10.78 -4.24 7.63
CA PRO A 103 -10.66 -4.91 8.93
C PRO A 103 -11.25 -6.33 8.93
N LEU A 104 -10.81 -7.16 9.87
CA LEU A 104 -11.38 -8.48 10.14
C LEU A 104 -12.42 -8.43 11.28
N PRO A 105 -13.33 -9.41 11.38
CA PRO A 105 -14.21 -9.56 12.52
C PRO A 105 -13.43 -9.64 13.84
N LYS A 106 -13.99 -9.09 14.93
CA LYS A 106 -13.30 -8.92 16.23
C LYS A 106 -12.78 -10.22 16.87
N HIS A 107 -13.33 -11.37 16.52
CA HIS A 107 -12.89 -12.67 17.03
C HIS A 107 -11.67 -13.23 16.33
N ILE A 108 -11.22 -12.58 15.23
CA ILE A 108 -10.03 -12.96 14.47
C ILE A 108 -8.92 -11.93 14.74
N SER A 109 -7.74 -12.40 15.10
CA SER A 109 -6.58 -11.55 15.31
C SER A 109 -5.94 -11.15 13.97
N GLU A 110 -6.11 -9.87 13.58
CA GLU A 110 -5.45 -9.34 12.39
C GLU A 110 -3.94 -9.56 12.41
N GLN A 111 -3.30 -9.39 13.58
CA GLN A 111 -1.87 -9.57 13.74
C GLN A 111 -1.43 -11.01 13.42
N LYS A 112 -2.15 -12.01 13.94
CA LYS A 112 -1.85 -13.42 13.65
C LYS A 112 -2.00 -13.75 12.17
N ILE A 113 -3.04 -13.21 11.52
CA ILE A 113 -3.27 -13.42 10.08
C ILE A 113 -2.14 -12.78 9.28
N ILE A 114 -1.75 -11.54 9.57
CA ILE A 114 -0.65 -10.85 8.90
C ILE A 114 0.65 -11.64 9.05
N GLU A 115 0.98 -12.09 10.26
CA GLU A 115 2.21 -12.85 10.53
C GLU A 115 2.21 -14.25 9.91
N ALA A 116 1.04 -14.82 9.63
CA ALA A 116 0.93 -16.12 8.98
C ALA A 116 1.15 -16.05 7.44
N ILE A 117 1.02 -14.87 6.83
CA ILE A 117 1.29 -14.69 5.40
C ILE A 117 2.80 -14.83 5.16
N ASP A 118 3.20 -15.60 4.15
CA ASP A 118 4.61 -15.57 3.73
C ASP A 118 4.97 -14.14 3.28
N TYR A 119 5.95 -13.52 3.93
CA TYR A 119 6.36 -12.14 3.63
C TYR A 119 6.70 -11.90 2.15
N ARG A 120 7.05 -12.96 1.40
CA ARG A 120 7.32 -12.93 -0.04
C ARG A 120 6.05 -12.85 -0.89
N LYS A 121 4.89 -13.14 -0.30
CA LYS A 121 3.56 -13.05 -0.92
C LYS A 121 2.67 -11.97 -0.29
N ASP A 122 3.16 -11.29 0.75
CA ASP A 122 2.49 -10.18 1.42
C ASP A 122 2.59 -8.90 0.57
N VAL A 123 1.74 -8.77 -0.43
CA VAL A 123 1.75 -7.62 -1.35
C VAL A 123 1.20 -6.33 -0.72
N ASP A 124 0.52 -6.41 0.42
CA ASP A 124 0.13 -5.22 1.20
C ASP A 124 1.31 -4.63 2.00
N GLY A 125 2.39 -5.40 2.21
CA GLY A 125 3.59 -4.95 2.91
C GLY A 125 3.39 -4.74 4.41
N PHE A 126 2.46 -5.46 5.03
CA PHE A 126 2.13 -5.33 6.46
C PHE A 126 2.90 -6.31 7.35
N HIS A 127 3.45 -7.38 6.75
CA HIS A 127 4.22 -8.37 7.49
C HIS A 127 5.43 -7.72 8.18
N PRO A 128 5.72 -8.04 9.47
CA PRO A 128 6.83 -7.44 10.21
C PRO A 128 8.20 -7.53 9.50
N ILE A 129 8.44 -8.60 8.74
CA ILE A 129 9.66 -8.75 7.93
C ILE A 129 9.71 -7.69 6.82
N ASN A 130 8.61 -7.44 6.09
CA ASN A 130 8.56 -6.40 5.06
C ASN A 130 8.73 -5.01 5.66
N VAL A 131 8.07 -4.74 6.80
CA VAL A 131 8.23 -3.48 7.54
C VAL A 131 9.66 -3.28 8.00
N GLY A 132 10.32 -4.31 8.54
CA GLY A 132 11.72 -4.26 8.95
C GLY A 132 12.66 -4.04 7.76
N ARG A 133 12.47 -4.78 6.66
CA ARG A 133 13.23 -4.63 5.42
C ARG A 133 13.08 -3.22 4.83
N MET A 134 11.85 -2.70 4.77
CA MET A 134 11.57 -1.33 4.36
C MET A 134 12.34 -0.33 5.24
N SER A 135 12.33 -0.51 6.56
CA SER A 135 12.98 0.42 7.50
C SER A 135 14.49 0.52 7.30
N ILE A 136 15.15 -0.53 6.82
CA ILE A 136 16.59 -0.58 6.56
C ILE A 136 16.95 -0.49 5.07
N GLY A 137 15.96 -0.19 4.21
CA GLY A 137 16.18 0.01 2.77
C GLY A 137 16.46 -1.26 1.96
N LEU A 138 16.03 -2.43 2.43
CA LEU A 138 16.13 -3.68 1.69
C LEU A 138 14.92 -3.87 0.77
N PRO A 139 15.06 -4.61 -0.35
CA PRO A 139 13.93 -4.95 -1.23
C PRO A 139 12.82 -5.65 -0.46
N CYS A 140 11.61 -5.13 -0.55
CA CYS A 140 10.41 -5.66 0.13
C CYS A 140 9.14 -5.15 -0.56
N PHE A 141 8.01 -5.72 -0.18
CA PHE A 141 6.73 -5.09 -0.47
C PHE A 141 6.52 -3.91 0.49
N VAL A 142 6.03 -2.80 -0.07
CA VAL A 142 5.71 -1.56 0.65
C VAL A 142 4.21 -1.34 0.56
N SER A 143 3.60 -0.90 1.66
CA SER A 143 2.15 -0.69 1.66
C SER A 143 1.72 0.31 0.55
N ALA A 144 0.58 0.01 -0.07
CA ALA A 144 0.16 0.63 -1.34
C ALA A 144 0.01 2.15 -1.27
N THR A 145 -0.55 2.69 -0.17
CA THR A 145 -0.75 4.14 -0.03
C THR A 145 0.59 4.90 0.06
N PRO A 146 1.54 4.54 0.92
CA PRO A 146 2.88 5.13 0.90
C PRO A 146 3.59 4.98 -0.44
N ALA A 147 3.54 3.80 -1.07
CA ALA A 147 4.14 3.57 -2.38
C ALA A 147 3.54 4.49 -3.45
N GLY A 148 2.22 4.67 -3.45
CA GLY A 148 1.52 5.57 -4.36
C GLY A 148 1.89 7.04 -4.17
N ILE A 149 2.10 7.49 -2.92
CA ILE A 149 2.55 8.85 -2.63
C ILE A 149 3.98 9.07 -3.17
N LEU A 150 4.89 8.12 -2.94
CA LEU A 150 6.24 8.19 -3.50
C LEU A 150 6.20 8.24 -5.02
N GLU A 151 5.34 7.44 -5.64
CA GLU A 151 5.21 7.42 -7.10
C GLU A 151 4.68 8.75 -7.65
N LEU A 152 3.73 9.40 -6.96
CA LEU A 152 3.30 10.76 -7.28
C LEU A 152 4.47 11.74 -7.21
N LEU A 153 5.21 11.75 -6.11
CA LEU A 153 6.36 12.65 -5.93
C LEU A 153 7.40 12.42 -7.04
N ARG A 154 7.67 11.16 -7.39
CA ARG A 154 8.63 10.77 -8.43
C ARG A 154 8.19 11.26 -9.82
N ARG A 155 6.95 11.00 -10.22
CA ARG A 155 6.45 11.32 -11.57
C ARG A 155 6.28 12.82 -11.78
N TYR A 156 6.00 13.56 -10.73
CA TYR A 156 5.92 15.02 -10.79
C TYR A 156 7.27 15.70 -10.49
N GLU A 157 8.35 14.91 -10.32
CA GLU A 157 9.71 15.36 -10.06
C GLU A 157 9.80 16.33 -8.88
N ILE A 158 9.03 16.05 -7.81
CA ILE A 158 9.02 16.91 -6.63
C ILE A 158 10.36 16.78 -5.89
N PRO A 159 11.10 17.87 -5.67
CA PRO A 159 12.36 17.81 -4.95
C PRO A 159 12.12 17.49 -3.48
N THR A 160 12.72 16.39 -3.00
CA THR A 160 12.57 15.91 -1.62
C THR A 160 13.84 16.04 -0.80
N ARG A 161 15.00 15.95 -1.44
CA ARG A 161 16.31 15.96 -0.76
C ARG A 161 16.52 17.23 0.04
N GLY A 162 16.81 17.08 1.34
CA GLY A 162 17.05 18.18 2.27
C GLY A 162 15.80 18.97 2.65
N LYS A 163 14.61 18.52 2.22
CA LYS A 163 13.33 19.16 2.51
C LYS A 163 12.80 18.76 3.88
N HIS A 164 12.01 19.62 4.49
CA HIS A 164 11.27 19.31 5.71
C HIS A 164 9.92 18.72 5.35
N CYS A 165 9.72 17.45 5.69
CA CYS A 165 8.47 16.73 5.47
C CYS A 165 7.73 16.53 6.80
N VAL A 166 6.49 17.00 6.88
CA VAL A 166 5.59 16.76 8.01
C VAL A 166 4.58 15.68 7.63
N VAL A 167 4.55 14.58 8.39
CA VAL A 167 3.58 13.50 8.23
C VAL A 167 2.54 13.60 9.35
N LEU A 168 1.28 13.81 8.98
CA LEU A 168 0.16 13.87 9.91
C LEU A 168 -0.47 12.48 10.03
N GLY A 169 -0.24 11.80 11.15
CA GLY A 169 -0.69 10.44 11.41
C GLY A 169 0.47 9.49 11.65
N ARG A 170 0.20 8.41 12.43
CA ARG A 170 1.21 7.42 12.83
C ARG A 170 0.70 5.98 12.82
N SER A 171 -0.24 5.69 11.90
CA SER A 171 -0.71 4.32 11.71
C SER A 171 0.41 3.42 11.20
N ASN A 172 0.31 2.11 11.49
CA ASN A 172 1.29 1.14 11.00
C ASN A 172 1.24 0.96 9.49
N ILE A 173 0.10 1.27 8.87
CA ILE A 173 -0.13 1.01 7.44
C ILE A 173 0.15 2.23 6.54
N VAL A 174 0.14 3.46 7.06
CA VAL A 174 0.41 4.67 6.27
C VAL A 174 1.42 5.59 6.95
N GLY A 175 1.12 6.12 8.14
CA GLY A 175 1.91 7.19 8.75
C GLY A 175 3.36 6.81 9.05
N LYS A 176 3.58 5.68 9.74
CA LYS A 176 4.93 5.18 10.03
C LYS A 176 5.70 4.79 8.77
N PRO A 177 5.13 3.99 7.84
CA PRO A 177 5.79 3.71 6.57
C PRO A 177 6.15 4.98 5.80
N MET A 178 5.25 5.94 5.73
CA MET A 178 5.50 7.18 5.03
C MET A 178 6.68 7.97 5.63
N ALA A 179 6.71 8.11 6.95
CA ALA A 179 7.82 8.78 7.64
C ALA A 179 9.15 8.05 7.38
N THR A 180 9.15 6.72 7.45
CA THR A 180 10.33 5.89 7.20
C THR A 180 10.84 6.09 5.76
N LEU A 181 9.96 6.02 4.78
CA LEU A 181 10.32 6.15 3.36
C LEU A 181 10.85 7.55 3.02
N MET A 182 10.21 8.61 3.55
CA MET A 182 10.65 9.98 3.29
C MET A 182 12.00 10.33 3.92
N MET A 183 12.42 9.63 5.00
CA MET A 183 13.76 9.84 5.60
C MET A 183 14.87 8.98 4.97
N GLN A 184 14.52 7.97 4.15
CA GLN A 184 15.54 7.12 3.52
C GLN A 184 16.42 7.89 2.56
N LYS A 185 17.70 7.48 2.46
CA LYS A 185 18.65 7.99 1.47
C LYS A 185 18.32 7.44 0.08
N ALA A 186 17.23 7.96 -0.49
CA ALA A 186 16.69 7.56 -1.78
C ALA A 186 15.92 8.72 -2.41
N TYR A 187 15.50 8.58 -3.66
CA TYR A 187 14.57 9.51 -4.29
C TYR A 187 13.28 8.75 -4.72
N PRO A 188 12.09 9.24 -4.34
CA PRO A 188 11.83 10.30 -3.35
C PRO A 188 12.28 9.90 -1.93
N GLY A 189 12.80 10.85 -1.15
CA GLY A 189 13.34 10.64 0.20
C GLY A 189 14.37 11.71 0.57
N ASP A 190 15.36 11.38 1.41
CA ASP A 190 16.38 12.30 1.92
C ASP A 190 15.78 13.54 2.63
N CYS A 191 14.60 13.41 3.23
CA CYS A 191 13.95 14.47 3.99
C CYS A 191 14.36 14.47 5.47
N THR A 192 14.28 15.65 6.10
CA THR A 192 14.06 15.74 7.54
C THR A 192 12.58 15.52 7.81
N VAL A 193 12.21 14.55 8.64
CA VAL A 193 10.81 14.15 8.82
C VAL A 193 10.32 14.44 10.23
N THR A 194 9.20 15.14 10.34
CA THR A 194 8.46 15.32 11.59
C THR A 194 7.14 14.56 11.51
N VAL A 195 6.86 13.72 12.51
CA VAL A 195 5.59 12.98 12.62
C VAL A 195 4.69 13.64 13.65
N CYS A 196 3.52 14.07 13.21
CA CYS A 196 2.50 14.66 14.07
C CYS A 196 1.30 13.73 14.24
N HIS A 197 0.64 13.84 15.37
CA HIS A 197 -0.53 13.03 15.72
C HIS A 197 -1.48 13.81 16.66
N SER A 198 -2.58 13.21 17.07
CA SER A 198 -3.64 13.84 17.87
C SER A 198 -3.17 14.43 19.23
N ARG A 199 -1.97 14.11 19.67
CA ARG A 199 -1.37 14.66 20.91
C ARG A 199 -0.17 15.58 20.64
N SER A 200 0.08 15.93 19.38
CA SER A 200 1.14 16.87 19.04
C SER A 200 0.70 18.29 19.39
N GLU A 201 1.58 19.00 20.06
CA GLU A 201 1.44 20.45 20.32
C GLU A 201 1.98 21.24 19.14
N ASN A 202 1.55 22.49 18.99
CA ASN A 202 2.03 23.43 17.95
C ASN A 202 1.92 22.89 16.51
N LEU A 203 0.84 22.14 16.23
CA LEU A 203 0.63 21.50 14.92
C LEU A 203 0.64 22.50 13.77
N LYS A 204 0.07 23.70 13.98
CA LYS A 204 0.01 24.75 12.97
C LYS A 204 1.41 25.21 12.58
N GLU A 205 2.26 25.51 13.55
CA GLU A 205 3.63 25.97 13.36
C GLU A 205 4.49 24.90 12.65
N MET A 206 4.32 23.62 13.04
CA MET A 206 4.99 22.50 12.38
C MET A 206 4.59 22.40 10.91
N CYS A 207 3.30 22.49 10.60
CA CYS A 207 2.82 22.45 9.21
C CYS A 207 3.30 23.68 8.43
N GLN A 208 3.34 24.87 9.04
CA GLN A 208 3.80 26.09 8.37
C GLN A 208 5.31 26.08 8.06
N SER A 209 6.09 25.33 8.82
CA SER A 209 7.54 25.16 8.59
C SER A 209 7.87 24.08 7.55
N ALA A 210 6.89 23.33 7.08
CA ALA A 210 7.11 22.21 6.18
C ALA A 210 7.21 22.64 4.71
N ASP A 211 8.12 22.04 3.97
CA ASP A 211 8.15 22.08 2.50
C ASP A 211 7.13 21.08 1.91
N ILE A 212 6.92 19.95 2.60
CA ILE A 212 6.04 18.85 2.18
C ILE A 212 5.15 18.46 3.37
N ILE A 213 3.85 18.37 3.14
CA ILE A 213 2.90 17.86 4.14
C ILE A 213 2.20 16.64 3.57
N ILE A 214 2.28 15.51 4.30
CA ILE A 214 1.59 14.27 3.96
C ILE A 214 0.52 14.01 5.03
N VAL A 215 -0.74 14.03 4.61
CA VAL A 215 -1.89 13.84 5.51
C VAL A 215 -2.29 12.37 5.48
N ALA A 216 -2.01 11.65 6.58
CA ALA A 216 -2.29 10.23 6.77
C ALA A 216 -3.29 10.01 7.92
N LEU A 217 -4.38 10.78 7.91
CA LEU A 217 -5.46 10.72 8.90
C LEU A 217 -6.61 9.91 8.33
N GLY A 218 -7.12 8.96 9.12
CA GLY A 218 -8.41 8.32 8.87
C GLY A 218 -9.56 9.22 9.38
N VAL A 219 -10.69 9.13 8.75
CA VAL A 219 -11.94 9.79 9.19
C VAL A 219 -12.63 8.88 10.19
#